data_f81e84929d6572b8b61479fe71df2539
#
_entry.id   f81e84929d6572b8b61479fe71df2539
#
_cell.length_a   1.000
_cell.length_b   1.000
_cell.length_c   1.000
_cell.angle_alpha   90.00
_cell.angle_beta   90.00
_cell.angle_gamma   90.00
#
_symmetry.space_group_name_H-M   'P 1'
#
loop_
_entity.id
_entity.type
_entity.pdbx_description
1 polymer ?
#
loop_
_entity_poly.entity_id
_entity_poly.type
_entity_poly.pdbx_seq_one_letter_code
_entity_poly.pdbx_strand_id
1 'polypeptide(L)'
;MANKFGDQVKAFAEKAKQRQLAIFRESAQAVMEDASTPEGEGGKMPVATGFLRNSAVASTAGPPDGSGGDPSLVFAGVELGQSVWAGWTAAYALRMEHGFYGEDSLGRVYAQAGKGFMRSAAQNWAFTVDRVAKDVKERIK
;
A
#
# COMPACT_ATOMS: atom_id res chain seq x y z
N MET A 1 35.88 -26.22 16.46
CA MET A 1 36.00 -25.98 15.00
C MET A 1 34.75 -25.32 14.45
N ALA A 2 34.93 -24.28 13.66
CA ALA A 2 33.79 -23.63 13.00
C ALA A 2 33.13 -24.59 12.01
N ASN A 3 31.82 -24.72 12.06
CA ASN A 3 31.04 -25.51 11.12
C ASN A 3 30.73 -24.64 9.88
N LYS A 4 31.63 -24.64 8.90
CA LYS A 4 31.50 -23.83 7.69
C LYS A 4 30.16 -24.06 6.95
N PHE A 5 29.71 -25.30 6.89
CA PHE A 5 28.42 -25.63 6.25
C PHE A 5 27.23 -24.97 7.01
N GLY A 6 27.23 -25.14 8.34
CA GLY A 6 26.20 -24.53 9.17
C GLY A 6 26.18 -22.98 9.06
N ASP A 7 27.37 -22.38 9.02
CA ASP A 7 27.51 -20.93 8.85
C ASP A 7 27.01 -20.47 7.48
N GLN A 8 27.30 -21.23 6.43
CA GLN A 8 26.81 -20.93 5.07
C GLN A 8 25.30 -21.05 4.97
N VAL A 9 24.71 -22.08 5.58
CA VAL A 9 23.24 -22.24 5.63
C VAL A 9 22.60 -21.09 6.39
N LYS A 10 23.18 -20.71 7.52
CA LYS A 10 22.70 -19.57 8.32
C LYS A 10 22.76 -18.27 7.53
N ALA A 11 23.88 -17.99 6.85
CA ALA A 11 24.05 -16.80 6.04
C ALA A 11 23.04 -16.75 4.88
N PHE A 12 22.79 -17.89 4.23
CA PHE A 12 21.77 -18.01 3.18
C PHE A 12 20.38 -17.71 3.72
N ALA A 13 20.03 -18.28 4.88
CA ALA A 13 18.72 -18.07 5.51
C ALA A 13 18.50 -16.61 5.89
N GLU A 14 19.52 -15.96 6.46
CA GLU A 14 19.45 -14.52 6.81
C GLU A 14 19.25 -13.64 5.58
N LYS A 15 19.97 -13.92 4.50
CA LYS A 15 19.83 -13.19 3.25
C LYS A 15 18.43 -13.39 2.63
N ALA A 16 17.90 -14.61 2.66
CA ALA A 16 16.55 -14.91 2.19
C ALA A 16 15.50 -14.12 2.97
N LYS A 17 15.64 -14.04 4.29
CA LYS A 17 14.74 -13.23 5.16
C LYS A 17 14.83 -11.74 4.84
N GLN A 18 16.05 -11.21 4.65
CA GLN A 18 16.25 -9.81 4.28
C GLN A 18 15.55 -9.47 2.95
N ARG A 19 15.71 -10.32 1.95
CA ARG A 19 15.04 -10.14 0.66
C ARG A 19 13.51 -10.17 0.80
N GLN A 20 13.00 -11.14 1.54
CA GLN A 20 11.57 -11.32 1.76
C GLN A 20 10.96 -10.11 2.47
N LEU A 21 11.62 -9.61 3.49
CA LEU A 21 11.18 -8.44 4.23
C LEU A 21 11.21 -7.18 3.36
N ALA A 22 12.27 -6.99 2.59
CA ALA A 22 12.37 -5.87 1.66
C ALA A 22 11.28 -5.93 0.59
N ILE A 23 11.02 -7.10 0.02
CA ILE A 23 9.94 -7.29 -0.97
C ILE A 23 8.59 -6.92 -0.36
N PHE A 24 8.30 -7.36 0.85
CA PHE A 24 7.04 -7.06 1.52
C PHE A 24 6.87 -5.56 1.79
N ARG A 25 7.87 -4.92 2.39
CA ARG A 25 7.85 -3.49 2.70
C ARG A 25 7.69 -2.63 1.46
N GLU A 26 8.49 -2.90 0.46
CA GLU A 26 8.50 -2.11 -0.78
C GLU A 26 7.27 -2.36 -1.65
N SER A 27 6.73 -3.59 -1.63
CA SER A 27 5.48 -3.89 -2.33
C SER A 27 4.28 -3.16 -1.70
N ALA A 28 4.21 -3.13 -0.38
CA ALA A 28 3.18 -2.38 0.34
C ALA A 28 3.26 -0.88 0.01
N GLN A 29 4.47 -0.33 0.01
CA GLN A 29 4.70 1.06 -0.37
C GLN A 29 4.29 1.33 -1.83
N ALA A 30 4.67 0.45 -2.74
CA ALA A 30 4.37 0.60 -4.17
C ALA A 30 2.86 0.56 -4.45
N VAL A 31 2.11 -0.29 -3.75
CA VAL A 31 0.64 -0.35 -3.89
C VAL A 31 0.00 0.96 -3.41
N MET A 32 0.47 1.52 -2.30
CA MET A 32 -0.05 2.80 -1.80
C MET A 32 0.30 3.96 -2.73
N GLU A 33 1.49 3.96 -3.30
CA GLU A 33 1.88 4.95 -4.30
C GLU A 33 1.02 4.85 -5.56
N ASP A 34 0.79 3.65 -6.06
CA ASP A 34 -0.10 3.39 -7.20
C ASP A 34 -1.51 3.91 -6.93
N ALA A 35 -2.07 3.55 -5.78
CA ALA A 35 -3.41 3.97 -5.37
C ALA A 35 -3.50 5.50 -5.20
N SER A 36 -2.41 6.14 -4.79
CA SER A 36 -2.34 7.57 -4.53
C SER A 36 -1.92 8.40 -5.75
N THR A 37 -1.64 7.77 -6.89
CA THR A 37 -1.25 8.48 -8.11
C THR A 37 -2.42 9.28 -8.65
N PRO A 38 -2.26 10.61 -8.84
CA PRO A 38 -3.35 11.47 -9.32
C PRO A 38 -3.79 11.15 -10.73
N GLU A 39 -5.06 11.44 -11.02
CA GLU A 39 -5.62 11.29 -12.37
C GLU A 39 -4.82 12.05 -13.43
N GLY A 40 -4.32 13.24 -13.09
CA GLY A 40 -3.51 14.05 -13.98
C GLY A 40 -2.11 13.48 -14.26
N GLU A 41 -1.69 12.48 -13.51
CA GLU A 41 -0.39 11.82 -13.63
C GLU A 41 -0.51 10.36 -14.06
N GLY A 42 -1.62 10.00 -14.67
CA GLY A 42 -1.88 8.65 -15.17
C GLY A 42 -2.47 7.67 -14.17
N GLY A 43 -2.80 8.13 -12.98
CA GLY A 43 -3.45 7.33 -11.94
C GLY A 43 -4.96 7.52 -11.91
N LYS A 44 -5.58 7.16 -10.80
CA LYS A 44 -7.03 7.21 -10.60
C LYS A 44 -7.45 8.00 -9.36
N MET A 45 -6.51 8.47 -8.56
CA MET A 45 -6.80 9.24 -7.36
C MET A 45 -7.32 10.63 -7.73
N PRO A 46 -8.55 11.00 -7.37
CA PRO A 46 -9.03 12.36 -7.60
C PRO A 46 -8.32 13.33 -6.66
N VAL A 47 -7.71 14.35 -7.22
CA VAL A 47 -6.98 15.36 -6.44
C VAL A 47 -7.49 16.76 -6.80
N ALA A 48 -8.28 17.36 -5.91
CA ALA A 48 -8.67 18.77 -6.00
C ALA A 48 -7.79 19.62 -5.08
N THR A 49 -7.84 19.33 -3.76
CA THR A 49 -7.04 20.03 -2.74
C THR A 49 -5.92 19.17 -2.16
N GLY A 50 -5.90 17.89 -2.50
CA GLY A 50 -4.98 16.90 -1.91
C GLY A 50 -5.46 16.33 -0.56
N PHE A 51 -6.62 16.75 -0.07
CA PHE A 51 -7.13 16.29 1.23
C PHE A 51 -7.34 14.77 1.27
N LEU A 52 -7.93 14.18 0.24
CA LEU A 52 -8.11 12.73 0.15
C LEU A 52 -6.76 12.02 0.14
N ARG A 53 -5.89 12.40 -0.78
CA ARG A 53 -4.56 11.80 -0.94
C ARG A 53 -3.76 11.85 0.36
N ASN A 54 -3.79 12.99 1.04
CA ASN A 54 -3.05 13.22 2.28
C ASN A 54 -3.69 12.59 3.52
N SER A 55 -4.90 12.03 3.38
CA SER A 55 -5.57 11.33 4.48
C SER A 55 -5.17 9.85 4.60
N ALA A 56 -4.19 9.39 3.84
CA ALA A 56 -3.70 8.03 3.87
C ALA A 56 -3.10 7.69 5.23
N VAL A 57 -3.47 6.53 5.76
CA VAL A 57 -2.96 6.00 7.03
C VAL A 57 -2.69 4.51 6.90
N ALA A 58 -1.79 4.00 7.73
CA ALA A 58 -1.52 2.56 7.81
C ALA A 58 -1.37 2.11 9.26
N SER A 59 -1.53 0.82 9.50
CA SER A 59 -1.45 0.22 10.83
C SER A 59 -1.04 -1.24 10.72
N THR A 60 -0.35 -1.74 11.74
CA THR A 60 -0.07 -3.17 11.91
C THR A 60 -0.98 -3.82 12.95
N ALA A 61 -1.81 -3.04 13.64
CA ALA A 61 -2.69 -3.52 14.71
C ALA A 61 -4.10 -3.89 14.23
N GLY A 62 -4.48 -3.49 13.03
CA GLY A 62 -5.80 -3.73 12.44
C GLY A 62 -6.17 -2.65 11.45
N PRO A 63 -7.37 -2.70 10.84
CA PRO A 63 -7.81 -1.65 9.94
C PRO A 63 -7.75 -0.29 10.62
N PRO A 64 -7.14 0.72 9.98
CA PRO A 64 -7.00 2.03 10.61
C PRO A 64 -8.36 2.75 10.67
N ASP A 65 -8.68 3.27 11.85
CA ASP A 65 -9.94 3.97 12.15
C ASP A 65 -9.73 5.47 12.38
N GLY A 66 -8.69 6.02 11.80
CA GLY A 66 -8.28 7.41 11.99
C GLY A 66 -7.09 7.56 12.93
N SER A 67 -6.69 6.48 13.63
CA SER A 67 -5.54 6.45 14.55
C SER A 67 -4.27 5.88 13.91
N GLY A 68 -4.30 5.58 12.62
CA GLY A 68 -3.15 5.03 11.90
C GLY A 68 -2.02 6.04 11.75
N GLY A 69 -0.83 5.52 11.48
CA GLY A 69 0.36 6.32 11.22
C GLY A 69 0.58 6.60 9.73
N ASP A 70 1.61 7.37 9.45
CA ASP A 70 2.06 7.61 8.07
C ASP A 70 2.40 6.28 7.39
N PRO A 71 1.81 6.00 6.21
CA PRO A 71 2.03 4.71 5.53
C PRO A 71 3.51 4.38 5.30
N SER A 72 4.30 5.34 4.86
CA SER A 72 5.73 5.12 4.59
C SER A 72 6.49 4.69 5.84
N LEU A 73 6.20 5.32 6.98
CA LEU A 73 6.84 4.98 8.25
C LEU A 73 6.37 3.62 8.77
N VAL A 74 5.07 3.33 8.66
CA VAL A 74 4.51 2.04 9.10
C VAL A 74 5.09 0.89 8.26
N PHE A 75 5.13 1.04 6.93
CA PHE A 75 5.67 0.00 6.06
C PHE A 75 7.16 -0.23 6.27
N ALA A 76 7.92 0.84 6.53
CA ALA A 76 9.35 0.73 6.82
C ALA A 76 9.63 -0.03 8.13
N GLY A 77 8.69 -0.03 9.06
CA GLY A 77 8.84 -0.69 10.37
C GLY A 77 8.20 -2.08 10.47
N VAL A 78 7.51 -2.54 9.41
CA VAL A 78 6.83 -3.85 9.47
C VAL A 78 7.85 -4.99 9.50
N GLU A 79 7.55 -6.05 10.27
CA GLU A 79 8.39 -7.23 10.39
C GLU A 79 7.76 -8.45 9.72
N LEU A 80 8.57 -9.45 9.41
CA LEU A 80 8.07 -10.72 8.87
C LEU A 80 7.09 -11.36 9.84
N GLY A 81 5.97 -11.84 9.31
CA GLY A 81 4.88 -12.42 10.11
C GLY A 81 3.82 -11.44 10.54
N GLN A 82 4.05 -10.15 10.39
CA GLN A 82 3.03 -9.13 10.64
C GLN A 82 2.14 -8.93 9.43
N SER A 83 0.91 -8.49 9.69
CA SER A 83 0.01 -7.97 8.65
C SER A 83 0.06 -6.45 8.67
N VAL A 84 -0.25 -5.84 7.55
CA VAL A 84 -0.36 -4.39 7.45
C VAL A 84 -1.68 -4.01 6.78
N TRP A 85 -2.30 -2.98 7.30
CA TRP A 85 -3.53 -2.39 6.77
C TRP A 85 -3.26 -0.96 6.39
N ALA A 86 -3.90 -0.51 5.32
CA ALA A 86 -3.80 0.88 4.90
C ALA A 86 -5.13 1.35 4.31
N GLY A 87 -5.33 2.66 4.34
CA GLY A 87 -6.55 3.27 3.81
C GLY A 87 -6.51 4.77 3.89
N TRP A 88 -7.64 5.39 3.62
CA TRP A 88 -7.82 6.84 3.64
C TRP A 88 -8.92 7.21 4.61
N THR A 89 -8.67 8.21 5.44
CA THR A 89 -9.60 8.63 6.50
C THR A 89 -10.57 9.73 6.06
N ALA A 90 -10.37 10.31 4.87
CA ALA A 90 -11.31 11.33 4.36
C ALA A 90 -12.73 10.76 4.29
N ALA A 91 -13.70 11.50 4.81
CA ALA A 91 -15.10 11.05 4.92
C ALA A 91 -15.71 10.65 3.58
N TYR A 92 -15.24 11.23 2.48
CA TYR A 92 -15.74 10.95 1.13
C TYR A 92 -14.91 9.89 0.38
N ALA A 93 -13.89 9.30 1.01
CA ALA A 93 -13.02 8.33 0.35
C ALA A 93 -13.77 7.15 -0.25
N LEU A 94 -14.72 6.60 0.48
CA LEU A 94 -15.55 5.47 0.04
C LEU A 94 -16.36 5.81 -1.21
N ARG A 95 -16.94 7.03 -1.25
CA ARG A 95 -17.69 7.51 -2.41
C ARG A 95 -16.80 7.70 -3.63
N MET A 96 -15.58 8.17 -3.44
CA MET A 96 -14.61 8.32 -4.54
C MET A 96 -14.20 6.96 -5.09
N GLU A 97 -14.00 5.97 -4.24
CA GLU A 97 -13.64 4.62 -4.66
C GLU A 97 -14.78 3.92 -5.40
N HIS A 98 -15.98 3.91 -4.83
CA HIS A 98 -17.11 3.11 -5.31
C HIS A 98 -18.14 3.90 -6.11
N GLY A 99 -18.10 5.23 -6.08
CA GLY A 99 -19.10 6.08 -6.68
C GLY A 99 -20.26 6.39 -5.73
N PHE A 100 -21.08 7.33 -6.14
CA PHE A 100 -22.25 7.74 -5.37
C PHE A 100 -23.41 8.12 -6.30
N TYR A 101 -24.53 7.45 -6.12
CA TYR A 101 -25.78 7.74 -6.81
C TYR A 101 -26.84 7.97 -5.76
N GLY A 102 -27.42 9.17 -5.76
CA GLY A 102 -28.46 9.50 -4.78
C GLY A 102 -28.51 10.98 -4.47
N GLU A 103 -29.15 11.30 -3.37
CA GLU A 103 -29.46 12.64 -2.93
C GLU A 103 -28.79 12.92 -1.59
N ASP A 104 -28.23 14.11 -1.42
CA ASP A 104 -27.68 14.52 -0.12
C ASP A 104 -28.76 15.15 0.79
N SER A 105 -28.35 15.55 1.99
CA SER A 105 -29.26 16.17 2.96
C SER A 105 -29.84 17.51 2.52
N LEU A 106 -29.26 18.12 1.48
CA LEU A 106 -29.74 19.39 0.91
C LEU A 106 -30.55 19.18 -0.37
N GLY A 107 -30.88 17.95 -0.72
CA GLY A 107 -31.67 17.63 -1.90
C GLY A 107 -30.88 17.67 -3.22
N ARG A 108 -29.55 17.74 -3.17
CA ARG A 108 -28.72 17.72 -4.37
C ARG A 108 -28.55 16.28 -4.86
N VAL A 109 -28.80 16.07 -6.14
CA VAL A 109 -28.73 14.74 -6.78
C VAL A 109 -27.36 14.52 -7.36
N TYR A 110 -26.79 13.34 -7.09
CA TYR A 110 -25.49 12.92 -7.59
C TYR A 110 -25.60 11.65 -8.43
N ALA A 111 -24.83 11.62 -9.51
CA ALA A 111 -24.63 10.43 -10.34
C ALA A 111 -23.15 10.35 -10.67
N GLN A 112 -22.34 9.92 -9.70
CA GLN A 112 -20.90 9.91 -9.80
C GLN A 112 -20.39 8.47 -9.83
N ALA A 113 -19.66 8.11 -10.91
CA ALA A 113 -18.98 6.83 -11.00
C ALA A 113 -17.79 6.78 -10.04
N GLY A 114 -17.52 5.59 -9.51
CA GLY A 114 -16.34 5.36 -8.68
C GLY A 114 -15.06 5.43 -9.48
N LYS A 115 -14.01 5.91 -8.85
CA LYS A 115 -12.68 6.03 -9.47
C LYS A 115 -11.90 4.70 -9.40
N GLY A 116 -12.16 3.86 -8.41
CA GLY A 116 -11.50 2.57 -8.26
C GLY A 116 -9.99 2.67 -8.03
N PHE A 117 -9.52 3.72 -7.38
CA PHE A 117 -8.10 3.97 -7.16
C PHE A 117 -7.45 2.87 -6.30
N MET A 118 -8.13 2.43 -5.25
CA MET A 118 -7.65 1.35 -4.39
C MET A 118 -7.81 -0.02 -5.06
N ARG A 119 -8.98 -0.26 -5.64
CA ARG A 119 -9.27 -1.53 -6.33
C ARG A 119 -8.26 -1.80 -7.44
N SER A 120 -7.96 -0.82 -8.27
CA SER A 120 -6.99 -0.96 -9.36
C SER A 120 -5.60 -1.32 -8.86
N ALA A 121 -5.14 -0.66 -7.81
CA ALA A 121 -3.85 -0.95 -7.21
C ALA A 121 -3.82 -2.36 -6.61
N ALA A 122 -4.89 -2.76 -5.91
CA ALA A 122 -5.01 -4.08 -5.31
C ALA A 122 -5.05 -5.19 -6.37
N GLN A 123 -5.74 -4.98 -7.50
CA GLN A 123 -5.78 -5.94 -8.60
C GLN A 123 -4.42 -6.15 -9.26
N ASN A 124 -3.54 -5.16 -9.20
CA ASN A 124 -2.18 -5.24 -9.74
C ASN A 124 -1.17 -5.79 -8.73
N TRP A 125 -1.60 -6.32 -7.60
CA TRP A 125 -0.71 -6.77 -6.53
C TRP A 125 0.38 -7.73 -7.01
N ALA A 126 0.00 -8.78 -7.73
CA ALA A 126 0.95 -9.79 -8.21
C ALA A 126 2.01 -9.17 -9.12
N PHE A 127 1.62 -8.29 -10.02
CA PHE A 127 2.54 -7.57 -10.91
C PHE A 127 3.48 -6.66 -10.12
N THR A 128 2.96 -5.95 -9.14
CA THR A 128 3.74 -5.06 -8.26
C THR A 128 4.79 -5.86 -7.48
N VAL A 129 4.40 -6.98 -6.89
CA VAL A 129 5.31 -7.87 -6.14
C VAL A 129 6.41 -8.41 -7.06
N ASP A 130 6.06 -8.86 -8.26
CA ASP A 130 7.05 -9.36 -9.23
C ASP A 130 8.10 -8.30 -9.60
N ARG A 131 7.65 -7.09 -9.86
CA ARG A 131 8.52 -5.97 -10.21
C ARG A 131 9.45 -5.64 -9.04
N VAL A 132 8.90 -5.52 -7.83
CA VAL A 132 9.67 -5.24 -6.61
C VAL A 132 10.64 -6.37 -6.31
N ALA A 133 10.21 -7.62 -6.47
CA ALA A 133 11.07 -8.79 -6.22
C ALA A 133 12.29 -8.82 -7.14
N LYS A 134 12.12 -8.50 -8.42
CA LYS A 134 13.25 -8.40 -9.36
C LYS A 134 14.25 -7.35 -8.92
N ASP A 135 13.76 -6.17 -8.56
CA ASP A 135 14.58 -5.05 -8.10
C ASP A 135 15.34 -5.39 -6.81
N VAL A 136 14.66 -5.98 -5.83
CA VAL A 136 15.27 -6.40 -4.56
C VAL A 136 16.35 -7.47 -4.78
N LYS A 137 16.09 -8.46 -5.65
CA LYS A 137 17.08 -9.51 -5.95
C LYS A 137 18.33 -8.95 -6.60
N GLU A 138 18.23 -7.91 -7.38
CA GLU A 138 19.40 -7.24 -7.97
C GLU A 138 20.18 -6.42 -6.93
N ARG A 139 19.48 -5.81 -5.99
CA ARG A 139 20.09 -4.99 -4.93
C ARG A 139 20.68 -5.81 -3.79
N ILE A 140 20.01 -6.88 -3.40
CA ILE A 140 20.42 -7.76 -2.29
C ILE A 140 20.80 -9.11 -2.89
N LYS A 141 22.06 -9.22 -3.29
CA LYS A 141 22.62 -10.46 -3.86
C LYS A 141 23.23 -11.38 -2.82
#